data_465ce1f9a0cc90daf1f90ac6c8c886c0
#
_entry.id   465ce1f9a0cc90daf1f90ac6c8c886c0
#
_cell.length_a   1.000
_cell.length_b   1.000
_cell.length_c   1.000
_cell.angle_alpha   90.00
_cell.angle_beta   90.00
_cell.angle_gamma   90.00
#
_symmetry.space_group_name_H-M   'P 1'
#
loop_
_entity.id
_entity.type
_entity.pdbx_description
1 polymer ?
#
loop_
_entity_poly.entity_id
_entity_poly.type
_entity_poly.pdbx_seq_one_letter_code
_entity_poly.pdbx_strand_id
1 'polypeptide(L)'
;MGAQARLKKIFPRISTRGFYDLYSGRTIKHESYSLYPKRDFDALIGSKEITIMIHGLRNNASGALTKFVIAKRRLAHLGYKNPVIGYSYDSNTTGAQYVTSALHALYTGVTIANKNGRNLARFVTDFKRKSPGTKIRLMGHSLGAHVIQSTIKNLARNAKNSGILEAVYFFGGSIPSNALSPRNGSATQKIVTTKIRNYYSPYDDVLSLVDDWNWVDTPIGYMGAHGKTISKYTQTMVK
;
A
#
# COMPACT_ATOMS: atom_id res chain seq x y z
N MET A 1 8.66 13.82 -26.79
CA MET A 1 8.39 13.02 -25.57
C MET A 1 7.15 12.18 -25.81
N GLY A 2 7.27 10.83 -25.72
CA GLY A 2 6.16 9.93 -26.02
C GLY A 2 5.00 10.07 -25.02
N ALA A 3 3.80 9.69 -25.43
CA ALA A 3 2.57 9.74 -24.62
C ALA A 3 2.72 9.08 -23.23
N GLN A 4 3.59 8.08 -23.12
CA GLN A 4 3.90 7.38 -21.87
C GLN A 4 4.69 8.24 -20.87
N ALA A 5 5.62 9.10 -21.35
CA ALA A 5 6.36 10.04 -20.51
C ALA A 5 5.44 11.17 -20.02
N ARG A 6 4.48 11.60 -20.84
CA ARG A 6 3.49 12.62 -20.48
C ARG A 6 2.51 12.10 -19.43
N LEU A 7 2.05 10.84 -19.53
CA LEU A 7 1.20 10.20 -18.52
C LEU A 7 1.89 10.05 -17.15
N LYS A 8 3.20 9.77 -17.11
CA LYS A 8 3.96 9.70 -15.86
C LYS A 8 4.00 11.03 -15.12
N LYS A 9 4.06 12.16 -15.84
CA LYS A 9 4.17 13.50 -15.25
C LYS A 9 2.86 13.97 -14.58
N ILE A 10 1.73 13.52 -15.08
CA ILE A 10 0.38 13.96 -14.66
C ILE A 10 -0.42 12.91 -13.90
N PHE A 11 0.18 11.74 -13.55
CA PHE A 11 -0.55 10.71 -12.80
C PHE A 11 -0.84 11.22 -11.38
N PRO A 12 -2.12 11.30 -10.96
CA PRO A 12 -2.49 11.82 -9.63
C PRO A 12 -1.93 10.91 -8.53
N ARG A 13 -1.24 11.53 -7.58
CA ARG A 13 -0.60 10.81 -6.48
C ARG A 13 -0.52 11.59 -5.19
N ILE A 14 -0.70 10.90 -4.09
CA ILE A 14 -0.32 11.32 -2.75
C ILE A 14 1.17 11.04 -2.62
N SER A 15 1.95 11.97 -2.08
CA SER A 15 3.39 11.79 -1.94
C SER A 15 3.88 12.16 -0.55
N THR A 16 4.78 11.34 -0.04
CA THR A 16 5.60 11.56 1.15
C THR A 16 7.09 11.42 0.83
N ARG A 17 7.45 11.62 -0.45
CA ARG A 17 8.84 11.55 -0.89
C ARG A 17 9.68 12.65 -0.23
N GLY A 18 10.88 12.26 0.25
CA GLY A 18 11.79 13.13 0.97
C GLY A 18 11.40 13.37 2.42
N PHE A 19 10.45 12.58 2.98
CA PHE A 19 10.06 12.70 4.38
C PHE A 19 10.91 11.83 5.31
N TYR A 20 11.62 10.84 4.75
CA TYR A 20 12.38 9.86 5.51
C TYR A 20 13.78 9.67 4.95
N ASP A 21 14.74 9.52 5.84
CA ASP A 21 16.10 9.14 5.49
C ASP A 21 16.14 7.70 4.98
N LEU A 22 16.72 7.49 3.81
CA LEU A 22 16.69 6.19 3.11
C LEU A 22 17.65 5.15 3.70
N TYR A 23 18.58 5.56 4.58
CA TYR A 23 19.50 4.65 5.25
C TYR A 23 19.01 4.26 6.63
N SER A 24 18.58 5.22 7.44
CA SER A 24 18.17 5.00 8.83
C SER A 24 16.66 4.91 9.04
N GLY A 25 15.85 5.32 8.05
CA GLY A 25 14.40 5.43 8.20
C GLY A 25 13.94 6.56 9.13
N ARG A 26 14.85 7.47 9.58
CA ARG A 26 14.48 8.60 10.43
C ARG A 26 13.59 9.58 9.67
N THR A 27 12.66 10.20 10.39
CA THR A 27 11.83 11.27 9.85
C THR A 27 12.65 12.53 9.65
N ILE A 28 12.64 13.08 8.43
CA ILE A 28 13.29 14.33 8.04
C ILE A 28 12.27 15.47 8.00
N LYS A 29 11.06 15.18 7.47
CA LYS A 29 9.96 16.15 7.41
C LYS A 29 8.76 15.67 8.21
N HIS A 30 8.14 16.59 8.95
CA HIS A 30 6.99 16.31 9.82
C HIS A 30 5.64 16.64 9.16
N GLU A 31 5.61 16.90 7.86
CA GLU A 31 4.39 17.05 7.06
C GLU A 31 3.63 15.71 6.96
N SER A 32 2.32 15.79 6.70
CA SER A 32 1.50 14.57 6.58
C SER A 32 1.56 13.96 5.19
N TYR A 33 1.40 14.77 4.14
CA TYR A 33 1.44 14.36 2.73
C TYR A 33 1.38 15.57 1.80
N SER A 34 1.75 15.36 0.53
CA SER A 34 1.57 16.31 -0.57
C SER A 34 0.74 15.67 -1.69
N LEU A 35 0.02 16.50 -2.48
CA LEU A 35 -0.86 16.06 -3.59
C LEU A 35 -0.31 16.55 -4.93
N TYR A 36 -0.18 15.66 -5.91
CA TYR A 36 0.34 15.97 -7.24
C TYR A 36 -0.51 15.34 -8.35
N PRO A 37 -0.99 16.14 -9.33
CA PRO A 37 -1.24 17.59 -9.23
C PRO A 37 -2.38 17.85 -8.24
N LYS A 38 -2.27 18.90 -7.45
CA LYS A 38 -3.27 19.21 -6.40
C LYS A 38 -4.69 19.34 -6.97
N ARG A 39 -4.84 20.02 -8.10
CA ARG A 39 -6.13 20.22 -8.79
C ARG A 39 -6.88 18.92 -9.13
N ASP A 40 -6.15 17.83 -9.41
CA ASP A 40 -6.76 16.56 -9.79
C ASP A 40 -7.48 15.91 -8.60
N PHE A 41 -7.09 16.25 -7.37
CA PHE A 41 -7.73 15.75 -6.17
C PHE A 41 -9.05 16.43 -5.86
N ASP A 42 -9.22 17.68 -6.29
CA ASP A 42 -10.50 18.38 -6.16
C ASP A 42 -11.54 17.72 -7.09
N ALA A 43 -11.12 17.26 -8.28
CA ALA A 43 -11.97 16.51 -9.20
C ALA A 43 -12.38 15.10 -8.70
N LEU A 44 -11.73 14.58 -7.65
CA LEU A 44 -12.12 13.30 -7.04
C LEU A 44 -13.27 13.45 -6.03
N ILE A 45 -13.53 14.66 -5.56
CA ILE A 45 -14.62 14.93 -4.63
C ILE A 45 -15.97 14.57 -5.29
N GLY A 46 -16.78 13.79 -4.59
CA GLY A 46 -18.05 13.27 -5.11
C GLY A 46 -17.94 12.06 -6.05
N SER A 47 -16.73 11.58 -6.34
CA SER A 47 -16.58 10.32 -7.08
C SER A 47 -17.24 9.16 -6.33
N LYS A 48 -17.86 8.23 -7.08
CA LYS A 48 -18.46 7.03 -6.50
C LYS A 48 -17.42 6.21 -5.71
N GLU A 49 -16.23 6.09 -6.24
CA GLU A 49 -15.15 5.28 -5.67
C GLU A 49 -13.78 5.76 -6.18
N ILE A 50 -12.75 5.61 -5.34
CA ILE A 50 -11.35 5.77 -5.72
C ILE A 50 -10.54 4.56 -5.29
N THR A 51 -9.51 4.19 -6.08
CA THR A 51 -8.52 3.19 -5.72
C THR A 51 -7.16 3.83 -5.52
N ILE A 52 -6.52 3.57 -4.37
CA ILE A 52 -5.18 4.03 -4.06
C ILE A 52 -4.20 2.86 -4.22
N MET A 53 -3.30 2.96 -5.21
CA MET A 53 -2.24 1.98 -5.44
C MET A 53 -0.98 2.36 -4.67
N ILE A 54 -0.45 1.43 -3.87
CA ILE A 54 0.73 1.60 -3.02
C ILE A 54 1.82 0.66 -3.51
N HIS A 55 2.96 1.22 -3.92
CA HIS A 55 4.08 0.45 -4.47
C HIS A 55 4.92 -0.24 -3.38
N GLY A 56 5.81 -1.15 -3.78
CA GLY A 56 6.73 -1.88 -2.91
C GLY A 56 8.12 -1.24 -2.78
N LEU A 57 9.07 -2.02 -2.25
CA LEU A 57 10.49 -1.69 -2.11
C LEU A 57 11.14 -1.41 -3.49
N ARG A 58 12.34 -0.82 -3.49
CA ARG A 58 13.16 -0.52 -4.68
C ARG A 58 12.48 0.37 -5.72
N ASN A 59 11.56 1.23 -5.30
CA ASN A 59 10.91 2.18 -6.21
C ASN A 59 11.34 3.61 -5.91
N ASN A 60 12.13 4.20 -6.80
CA ASN A 60 12.29 5.65 -6.85
C ASN A 60 11.00 6.32 -7.39
N ALA A 61 10.98 7.64 -7.52
CA ALA A 61 9.79 8.36 -7.97
C ALA A 61 9.28 7.91 -9.36
N SER A 62 10.20 7.66 -10.31
CA SER A 62 9.85 7.20 -11.66
C SER A 62 9.34 5.76 -11.66
N GLY A 63 9.99 4.87 -10.90
CA GLY A 63 9.55 3.48 -10.75
C GLY A 63 8.15 3.38 -10.16
N ALA A 64 7.86 4.16 -9.12
CA ALA A 64 6.53 4.23 -8.52
C ALA A 64 5.46 4.66 -9.54
N LEU A 65 5.72 5.73 -10.32
CA LEU A 65 4.81 6.18 -11.37
C LEU A 65 4.56 5.12 -12.44
N THR A 66 5.59 4.36 -12.82
CA THR A 66 5.44 3.23 -13.76
C THR A 66 4.49 2.17 -13.20
N LYS A 67 4.63 1.79 -11.92
CA LYS A 67 3.74 0.82 -11.27
C LYS A 67 2.29 1.33 -11.23
N PHE A 68 2.07 2.60 -10.95
CA PHE A 68 0.72 3.19 -10.94
C PHE A 68 0.07 3.17 -12.33
N VAL A 69 0.82 3.50 -13.38
CA VAL A 69 0.32 3.44 -14.77
C VAL A 69 -0.04 2.00 -15.16
N ILE A 70 0.81 1.02 -14.81
CA ILE A 70 0.53 -0.40 -15.04
C ILE A 70 -0.76 -0.81 -14.32
N ALA A 71 -0.89 -0.51 -13.03
CA ALA A 71 -2.06 -0.85 -12.24
C ALA A 71 -3.34 -0.25 -12.85
N LYS A 72 -3.32 1.05 -13.19
CA LYS A 72 -4.46 1.72 -13.84
C LYS A 72 -4.86 1.05 -15.15
N ARG A 73 -3.88 0.72 -16.02
CA ARG A 73 -4.14 0.05 -17.31
C ARG A 73 -4.75 -1.33 -17.11
N ARG A 74 -4.21 -2.13 -16.18
CA ARG A 74 -4.73 -3.47 -15.88
C ARG A 74 -6.16 -3.41 -15.32
N LEU A 75 -6.42 -2.49 -14.41
CA LEU A 75 -7.78 -2.28 -13.88
C LEU A 75 -8.75 -1.82 -14.97
N ALA A 76 -8.34 -0.90 -15.84
CA ALA A 76 -9.17 -0.46 -16.96
C ALA A 76 -9.48 -1.61 -17.94
N HIS A 77 -8.50 -2.47 -18.23
CA HIS A 77 -8.69 -3.67 -19.05
C HIS A 77 -9.70 -4.65 -18.44
N LEU A 78 -9.76 -4.72 -17.10
CA LEU A 78 -10.75 -5.50 -16.36
C LEU A 78 -12.11 -4.76 -16.17
N GLY A 79 -12.33 -3.65 -16.87
CA GLY A 79 -13.58 -2.89 -16.84
C GLY A 79 -13.72 -1.92 -15.66
N TYR A 80 -12.66 -1.70 -14.87
CA TYR A 80 -12.71 -0.75 -13.76
C TYR A 80 -12.63 0.69 -14.27
N LYS A 81 -13.69 1.47 -14.06
CA LYS A 81 -13.86 2.83 -14.62
C LYS A 81 -13.61 3.96 -13.61
N ASN A 82 -13.46 3.63 -12.32
CA ASN A 82 -13.27 4.65 -11.30
C ASN A 82 -11.81 5.16 -11.23
N PRO A 83 -11.57 6.35 -10.65
CA PRO A 83 -10.23 6.91 -10.53
C PRO A 83 -9.25 5.98 -9.80
N VAL A 84 -8.02 5.89 -10.36
CA VAL A 84 -6.88 5.24 -9.72
C VAL A 84 -5.82 6.30 -9.45
N ILE A 85 -5.40 6.42 -8.19
CA ILE A 85 -4.35 7.33 -7.75
C ILE A 85 -3.20 6.54 -7.13
N GLY A 86 -2.00 7.12 -7.11
CA GLY A 86 -0.83 6.51 -6.52
C GLY A 86 -0.57 7.01 -5.09
N TYR A 87 0.03 6.16 -4.26
CA TYR A 87 0.69 6.56 -3.03
C TYR A 87 2.20 6.35 -3.18
N SER A 88 2.95 7.45 -3.27
CA SER A 88 4.39 7.47 -3.56
C SER A 88 5.18 7.85 -2.31
N TYR A 89 5.97 6.92 -1.79
CA TYR A 89 6.75 7.10 -0.56
C TYR A 89 8.21 6.67 -0.75
N ASP A 90 9.05 7.01 0.21
CA ASP A 90 10.46 6.64 0.24
C ASP A 90 10.63 5.14 0.46
N SER A 91 10.91 4.39 -0.61
CA SER A 91 11.06 2.94 -0.58
C SER A 91 12.27 2.42 -1.37
N ASN A 92 13.06 3.33 -1.97
CA ASN A 92 14.32 2.97 -2.60
C ASN A 92 15.45 3.11 -1.57
N THR A 93 15.35 2.34 -0.48
CA THR A 93 16.27 2.38 0.66
C THR A 93 17.69 2.06 0.25
N THR A 94 18.66 2.68 0.91
CA THR A 94 20.08 2.54 0.60
C THR A 94 20.51 1.09 0.73
N GLY A 95 21.17 0.57 -0.31
CA GLY A 95 21.68 -0.81 -0.34
C GLY A 95 20.65 -1.87 -0.78
N ALA A 96 19.41 -1.49 -1.08
CA ALA A 96 18.37 -2.45 -1.48
C ALA A 96 18.70 -3.24 -2.74
N GLN A 97 19.61 -2.78 -3.57
CA GLN A 97 20.08 -3.45 -4.79
C GLN A 97 21.20 -4.47 -4.57
N TYR A 98 21.82 -4.49 -3.39
CA TYR A 98 22.94 -5.37 -3.07
C TYR A 98 22.53 -6.46 -2.07
N VAL A 99 22.92 -7.71 -2.30
CA VAL A 99 22.60 -8.85 -1.43
C VAL A 99 23.14 -8.63 -0.02
N THR A 100 24.36 -8.11 0.11
CA THR A 100 25.05 -7.89 1.40
C THR A 100 24.37 -6.87 2.30
N SER A 101 23.61 -5.93 1.75
CA SER A 101 22.89 -4.89 2.50
C SER A 101 21.37 -4.98 2.36
N ALA A 102 20.88 -5.99 1.64
CA ALA A 102 19.45 -6.14 1.36
C ALA A 102 18.60 -6.26 2.64
N LEU A 103 19.09 -6.95 3.65
CA LEU A 103 18.39 -7.11 4.92
C LEU A 103 18.24 -5.75 5.65
N HIS A 104 19.33 -4.99 5.78
CA HIS A 104 19.25 -3.64 6.36
C HIS A 104 18.30 -2.72 5.58
N ALA A 105 18.40 -2.74 4.25
CA ALA A 105 17.52 -1.97 3.38
C ALA A 105 16.05 -2.36 3.52
N LEU A 106 15.76 -3.65 3.73
CA LEU A 106 14.41 -4.15 3.98
C LEU A 106 13.89 -3.64 5.34
N TYR A 107 14.67 -3.73 6.42
CA TYR A 107 14.31 -3.20 7.74
C TYR A 107 14.00 -1.71 7.69
N THR A 108 14.86 -0.94 7.03
CA THR A 108 14.64 0.49 6.82
C THR A 108 13.36 0.73 6.02
N GLY A 109 13.15 -0.04 4.96
CA GLY A 109 11.95 0.04 4.13
C GLY A 109 10.67 -0.22 4.91
N VAL A 110 10.64 -1.25 5.77
CA VAL A 110 9.49 -1.56 6.63
C VAL A 110 9.27 -0.48 7.68
N THR A 111 10.33 0.06 8.26
CA THR A 111 10.24 1.19 9.20
C THR A 111 9.57 2.39 8.53
N ILE A 112 10.01 2.76 7.33
CA ILE A 112 9.43 3.85 6.54
C ILE A 112 7.97 3.52 6.14
N ALA A 113 7.69 2.30 5.68
CA ALA A 113 6.34 1.88 5.31
C ALA A 113 5.36 1.99 6.49
N ASN A 114 5.77 1.55 7.68
CA ASN A 114 4.97 1.66 8.90
C ASN A 114 4.70 3.12 9.30
N LYS A 115 5.69 4.02 9.18
CA LYS A 115 5.50 5.47 9.42
C LYS A 115 4.52 6.08 8.41
N ASN A 116 4.58 5.65 7.16
CA ASN A 116 3.66 6.09 6.11
C ASN A 116 2.20 5.72 6.35
N GLY A 117 1.93 4.70 7.15
CA GLY A 117 0.57 4.35 7.54
C GLY A 117 -0.17 5.50 8.24
N ARG A 118 0.51 6.31 9.06
CA ARG A 118 -0.07 7.50 9.68
C ARG A 118 -0.43 8.56 8.63
N ASN A 119 0.46 8.78 7.66
CA ASN A 119 0.27 9.78 6.61
C ASN A 119 -0.91 9.41 5.70
N LEU A 120 -0.99 8.13 5.29
CA LEU A 120 -2.11 7.67 4.47
C LEU A 120 -3.44 7.67 5.27
N ALA A 121 -3.43 7.31 6.56
CA ALA A 121 -4.60 7.41 7.42
C ALA A 121 -5.10 8.85 7.52
N ARG A 122 -4.20 9.83 7.61
CA ARG A 122 -4.56 11.25 7.59
C ARG A 122 -5.21 11.65 6.27
N PHE A 123 -4.61 11.26 5.13
CA PHE A 123 -5.24 11.52 3.82
C PHE A 123 -6.65 10.92 3.75
N VAL A 124 -6.83 9.65 4.14
CA VAL A 124 -8.12 8.97 4.11
C VAL A 124 -9.16 9.75 4.93
N THR A 125 -8.82 10.17 6.15
CA THR A 125 -9.75 10.93 7.00
C THR A 125 -10.05 12.32 6.46
N ASP A 126 -9.05 13.03 5.93
CA ASP A 126 -9.21 14.36 5.33
C ASP A 126 -10.06 14.29 4.05
N PHE A 127 -9.84 13.27 3.22
CA PHE A 127 -10.63 13.04 2.00
C PHE A 127 -12.09 12.69 2.33
N LYS A 128 -12.31 11.76 3.28
CA LYS A 128 -13.66 11.36 3.70
C LYS A 128 -14.45 12.50 4.35
N ARG A 129 -13.77 13.46 4.96
CA ARG A 129 -14.43 14.68 5.48
C ARG A 129 -14.99 15.54 4.35
N LYS A 130 -14.29 15.63 3.21
CA LYS A 130 -14.73 16.38 2.02
C LYS A 130 -15.68 15.59 1.12
N SER A 131 -15.59 14.26 1.12
CA SER A 131 -16.34 13.36 0.25
C SER A 131 -16.78 12.10 1.00
N PRO A 132 -17.72 12.20 1.95
CA PRO A 132 -18.10 11.11 2.85
C PRO A 132 -18.66 9.89 2.10
N GLY A 133 -19.38 10.09 0.99
CA GLY A 133 -19.97 9.02 0.17
C GLY A 133 -18.98 8.27 -0.72
N THR A 134 -17.79 8.82 -0.99
CA THR A 134 -16.81 8.15 -1.86
C THR A 134 -16.23 6.90 -1.20
N LYS A 135 -16.33 5.77 -1.87
CA LYS A 135 -15.71 4.52 -1.46
C LYS A 135 -14.20 4.55 -1.71
N ILE A 136 -13.40 4.09 -0.75
CA ILE A 136 -11.93 4.07 -0.87
C ILE A 136 -11.45 2.63 -0.84
N ARG A 137 -10.73 2.21 -1.89
CA ARG A 137 -10.02 0.93 -1.96
C ARG A 137 -8.52 1.15 -1.84
N LEU A 138 -7.85 0.28 -1.10
CA LEU A 138 -6.40 0.25 -1.02
C LEU A 138 -5.87 -0.99 -1.75
N MET A 139 -4.85 -0.80 -2.59
CA MET A 139 -4.14 -1.87 -3.28
C MET A 139 -2.66 -1.76 -2.95
N GLY A 140 -2.08 -2.74 -2.27
CA GLY A 140 -0.68 -2.76 -1.87
C GLY A 140 0.10 -3.88 -2.55
N HIS A 141 1.24 -3.53 -3.13
CA HIS A 141 2.18 -4.50 -3.67
C HIS A 141 3.39 -4.63 -2.73
N SER A 142 3.79 -5.86 -2.41
CA SER A 142 4.98 -6.16 -1.61
C SER A 142 5.00 -5.35 -0.30
N LEU A 143 6.01 -4.50 -0.07
CA LEU A 143 6.14 -3.61 1.07
C LEU A 143 4.95 -2.64 1.25
N GLY A 144 4.18 -2.36 0.20
CA GLY A 144 2.94 -1.58 0.29
C GLY A 144 1.89 -2.20 1.21
N ALA A 145 1.97 -3.50 1.49
CA ALA A 145 1.12 -4.17 2.45
C ALA A 145 1.36 -3.68 3.89
N HIS A 146 2.61 -3.36 4.26
CA HIS A 146 2.94 -2.74 5.55
C HIS A 146 2.34 -1.34 5.69
N VAL A 147 2.37 -0.53 4.61
CA VAL A 147 1.71 0.78 4.61
C VAL A 147 0.21 0.60 4.89
N ILE A 148 -0.46 -0.34 4.20
CA ILE A 148 -1.89 -0.61 4.40
C ILE A 148 -2.17 -1.07 5.84
N GLN A 149 -1.43 -2.04 6.34
CA GLN A 149 -1.62 -2.56 7.70
C GLN A 149 -1.47 -1.45 8.75
N SER A 150 -0.42 -0.64 8.62
CA SER A 150 -0.19 0.50 9.51
C SER A 150 -1.26 1.58 9.36
N THR A 151 -1.75 1.84 8.13
CA THR A 151 -2.89 2.76 7.88
C THR A 151 -4.12 2.31 8.66
N ILE A 152 -4.47 1.03 8.54
CA ILE A 152 -5.63 0.44 9.22
C ILE A 152 -5.48 0.55 10.74
N LYS A 153 -4.30 0.22 11.30
CA LYS A 153 -4.02 0.37 12.74
C LYS A 153 -4.20 1.81 13.22
N ASN A 154 -3.76 2.79 12.41
CA ASN A 154 -3.94 4.21 12.74
C ASN A 154 -5.40 4.66 12.64
N LEU A 155 -6.15 4.24 11.61
CA LEU A 155 -7.58 4.52 11.47
C LEU A 155 -8.39 3.92 12.62
N ALA A 156 -8.07 2.71 13.05
CA ALA A 156 -8.77 1.97 14.11
C ALA A 156 -8.68 2.62 15.50
N ARG A 157 -7.73 3.55 15.71
CA ARG A 157 -7.62 4.33 16.97
C ARG A 157 -8.84 5.21 17.21
N ASN A 158 -9.59 5.57 16.17
CA ASN A 158 -10.84 6.30 16.28
C ASN A 158 -12.01 5.41 15.89
N ALA A 159 -12.93 5.16 16.80
CA ALA A 159 -14.11 4.33 16.57
C ALA A 159 -15.00 4.83 15.43
N LYS A 160 -15.04 6.15 15.19
CA LYS A 160 -15.80 6.77 14.10
C LYS A 160 -15.31 6.35 12.70
N ASN A 161 -14.11 5.79 12.59
CA ASN A 161 -13.54 5.29 11.33
C ASN A 161 -13.95 3.85 11.01
N SER A 162 -14.88 3.23 11.76
CA SER A 162 -15.39 1.91 11.42
C SER A 162 -15.97 1.91 10.01
N GLY A 163 -15.54 0.96 9.16
CA GLY A 163 -16.00 0.85 7.77
C GLY A 163 -15.54 1.97 6.83
N ILE A 164 -14.52 2.76 7.20
CA ILE A 164 -14.06 3.90 6.37
C ILE A 164 -13.42 3.48 5.04
N LEU A 165 -12.89 2.25 4.95
CA LEU A 165 -12.35 1.66 3.74
C LEU A 165 -13.35 0.65 3.15
N GLU A 166 -13.59 0.73 1.84
CA GLU A 166 -14.48 -0.22 1.14
C GLU A 166 -13.85 -1.61 1.04
N ALA A 167 -12.62 -1.70 0.54
CA ALA A 167 -11.92 -2.96 0.35
C ALA A 167 -10.40 -2.80 0.38
N VAL A 168 -9.69 -3.89 0.63
CA VAL A 168 -8.23 -3.97 0.61
C VAL A 168 -7.77 -5.14 -0.27
N TYR A 169 -6.71 -4.91 -1.04
CA TYR A 169 -6.09 -5.90 -1.90
C TYR A 169 -4.58 -5.95 -1.65
N PHE A 170 -4.05 -7.13 -1.39
CA PHE A 170 -2.62 -7.41 -1.29
C PHE A 170 -2.17 -8.20 -2.51
N PHE A 171 -1.06 -7.78 -3.11
CA PHE A 171 -0.39 -8.45 -4.21
C PHE A 171 1.05 -8.73 -3.81
N GLY A 172 1.39 -10.00 -3.59
CA GLY A 172 2.71 -10.39 -3.07
C GLY A 172 3.07 -9.61 -1.79
N GLY A 173 2.14 -9.53 -0.83
CA GLY A 173 2.32 -8.72 0.39
C GLY A 173 3.38 -9.27 1.33
N SER A 174 4.30 -8.44 1.83
CA SER A 174 5.39 -8.85 2.73
C SER A 174 5.03 -8.78 4.23
N ILE A 175 3.75 -8.61 4.58
CA ILE A 175 3.29 -8.73 5.99
C ILE A 175 3.21 -10.21 6.42
N PRO A 176 3.32 -10.50 7.73
CA PRO A 176 3.27 -11.88 8.24
C PRO A 176 2.02 -12.66 7.85
N SER A 177 2.14 -13.98 7.66
CA SER A 177 1.02 -14.88 7.36
C SER A 177 -0.11 -14.84 8.40
N ASN A 178 0.22 -14.56 9.66
CA ASN A 178 -0.74 -14.43 10.75
C ASN A 178 -1.34 -13.03 10.91
N ALA A 179 -0.95 -12.07 10.05
CA ALA A 179 -1.38 -10.66 10.14
C ALA A 179 -2.92 -10.48 10.09
N LEU A 180 -3.61 -11.44 9.47
CA LEU A 180 -5.08 -11.44 9.31
C LEU A 180 -5.77 -12.54 10.12
N SER A 181 -5.09 -13.13 11.12
CA SER A 181 -5.71 -13.98 12.13
C SER A 181 -6.80 -13.23 12.90
N PRO A 182 -7.75 -13.90 13.58
CA PRO A 182 -8.80 -13.22 14.33
C PRO A 182 -8.28 -12.18 15.33
N ARG A 183 -7.13 -12.46 15.97
CA ARG A 183 -6.49 -11.55 16.92
C ARG A 183 -5.83 -10.37 16.21
N ASN A 184 -4.93 -10.63 15.26
CA ASN A 184 -4.11 -9.59 14.62
C ASN A 184 -4.89 -8.78 13.57
N GLY A 185 -5.88 -9.39 12.94
CA GLY A 185 -6.72 -8.79 11.89
C GLY A 185 -7.97 -8.06 12.39
N SER A 186 -8.21 -8.01 13.71
CA SER A 186 -9.41 -7.37 14.29
C SER A 186 -9.61 -5.92 13.85
N ALA A 187 -8.54 -5.12 13.83
CA ALA A 187 -8.58 -3.76 13.30
C ALA A 187 -8.99 -3.73 11.82
N THR A 188 -8.45 -4.66 11.02
CA THR A 188 -8.76 -4.76 9.59
C THR A 188 -10.22 -5.15 9.37
N GLN A 189 -10.73 -6.11 10.15
CA GLN A 189 -12.15 -6.50 10.15
C GLN A 189 -13.08 -5.32 10.43
N LYS A 190 -12.70 -4.42 11.35
CA LYS A 190 -13.48 -3.24 11.73
C LYS A 190 -13.43 -2.12 10.70
N ILE A 191 -12.24 -1.84 10.15
CA ILE A 191 -11.99 -0.68 9.28
C ILE A 191 -12.42 -0.92 7.84
N VAL A 192 -12.40 -2.17 7.36
CA VAL A 192 -12.78 -2.55 6.00
C VAL A 192 -14.24 -2.99 5.96
N THR A 193 -15.03 -2.45 5.02
CA THR A 193 -16.47 -2.75 4.92
C THR A 193 -16.73 -4.09 4.26
N THR A 194 -16.19 -4.33 3.06
CA THR A 194 -16.65 -5.45 2.24
C THR A 194 -15.69 -6.63 2.19
N LYS A 195 -14.45 -6.44 1.72
CA LYS A 195 -13.55 -7.56 1.45
C LYS A 195 -12.08 -7.22 1.57
N ILE A 196 -11.31 -8.23 1.92
CA ILE A 196 -9.86 -8.22 1.95
C ILE A 196 -9.39 -9.38 1.08
N ARG A 197 -8.69 -9.08 0.01
CA ARG A 197 -8.18 -10.06 -0.96
C ARG A 197 -6.67 -10.12 -0.92
N ASN A 198 -6.12 -11.32 -0.84
CA ASN A 198 -4.69 -11.57 -0.97
C ASN A 198 -4.42 -12.42 -2.21
N TYR A 199 -3.52 -11.94 -3.05
CA TYR A 199 -2.98 -12.67 -4.18
C TYR A 199 -1.54 -13.04 -3.85
N TYR A 200 -1.25 -14.34 -3.74
CA TYR A 200 0.03 -14.86 -3.31
C TYR A 200 0.60 -15.86 -4.33
N SER A 201 1.92 -16.01 -4.34
CA SER A 201 2.60 -16.95 -5.21
C SER A 201 3.73 -17.68 -4.47
N PRO A 202 3.66 -19.01 -4.34
CA PRO A 202 4.77 -19.81 -3.81
C PRO A 202 6.02 -19.80 -4.70
N TYR A 203 5.92 -19.18 -5.88
CA TYR A 203 7.02 -19.02 -6.83
C TYR A 203 7.64 -17.62 -6.81
N ASP A 204 7.34 -16.80 -5.79
CA ASP A 204 7.91 -15.47 -5.62
C ASP A 204 9.30 -15.56 -4.97
N ASP A 205 10.34 -15.56 -5.82
CA ASP A 205 11.74 -15.68 -5.39
C ASP A 205 12.17 -14.59 -4.41
N VAL A 206 11.57 -13.38 -4.50
CA VAL A 206 11.91 -12.26 -3.61
C VAL A 206 11.33 -12.49 -2.22
N LEU A 207 10.09 -12.96 -2.13
CA LEU A 207 9.45 -13.24 -0.84
C LEU A 207 9.97 -14.54 -0.22
N SER A 208 10.39 -15.52 -1.02
CA SER A 208 11.12 -16.71 -0.56
C SER A 208 12.39 -16.32 0.21
N LEU A 209 13.21 -15.42 -0.35
CA LEU A 209 14.41 -14.93 0.34
C LEU A 209 14.09 -14.22 1.66
N VAL A 210 12.97 -13.51 1.75
CA VAL A 210 12.51 -12.86 3.00
C VAL A 210 12.11 -13.88 4.05
N ASP A 211 11.52 -15.00 3.63
CA ASP A 211 11.15 -16.13 4.47
C ASP A 211 12.41 -16.84 5.02
N ASP A 212 13.37 -17.16 4.13
CA ASP A 212 14.63 -17.81 4.48
C ASP A 212 15.47 -17.01 5.50
N TRP A 213 15.34 -15.70 5.52
CA TRP A 213 16.03 -14.84 6.49
C TRP A 213 15.37 -14.84 7.88
N ASN A 214 14.31 -15.63 8.09
CA ASN A 214 13.56 -15.73 9.36
C ASN A 214 13.16 -14.37 9.94
N TRP A 215 13.01 -13.38 9.07
CA TRP A 215 12.78 -11.99 9.46
C TRP A 215 11.32 -11.72 9.83
N VAL A 216 10.42 -12.45 9.20
CA VAL A 216 8.97 -12.40 9.45
C VAL A 216 8.49 -13.84 9.44
N ASP A 217 7.46 -14.16 10.24
CA ASP A 217 6.62 -15.30 9.88
C ASP A 217 6.33 -15.23 8.39
N THR A 218 6.42 -16.35 7.71
CA THR A 218 6.22 -16.50 6.26
C THR A 218 5.36 -15.38 5.65
N PRO A 219 5.87 -14.63 4.65
CA PRO A 219 5.10 -13.52 4.07
C PRO A 219 3.76 -13.97 3.49
N ILE A 220 2.70 -13.21 3.78
CA ILE A 220 1.34 -13.53 3.29
C ILE A 220 1.25 -13.57 1.75
N GLY A 221 2.17 -12.90 1.06
CA GLY A 221 2.28 -12.89 -0.40
C GLY A 221 3.03 -14.08 -0.97
N TYR A 222 3.76 -14.86 -0.13
CA TYR A 222 4.49 -16.05 -0.52
C TYR A 222 3.63 -17.31 -0.36
N MET A 223 3.19 -17.62 0.85
CA MET A 223 2.45 -18.86 1.14
C MET A 223 0.98 -18.63 1.52
N GLY A 224 0.50 -17.38 1.48
CA GLY A 224 -0.82 -17.04 1.96
C GLY A 224 -0.91 -16.91 3.48
N ALA A 225 -2.12 -16.74 4.00
CA ALA A 225 -2.37 -16.75 5.43
C ALA A 225 -2.57 -18.20 5.92
N HIS A 226 -1.99 -18.51 7.09
CA HIS A 226 -2.13 -19.81 7.73
C HIS A 226 -3.16 -19.77 8.87
N GLY A 227 -3.91 -20.87 9.04
CA GLY A 227 -4.89 -21.01 10.11
C GLY A 227 -6.17 -20.18 9.91
N LYS A 228 -6.88 -19.93 11.02
CA LYS A 228 -8.10 -19.12 11.00
C LYS A 228 -7.80 -17.66 10.68
N THR A 229 -8.60 -17.08 9.80
CA THR A 229 -8.53 -15.67 9.41
C THR A 229 -9.83 -14.95 9.73
N ILE A 230 -9.79 -13.61 9.69
CA ILE A 230 -11.01 -12.78 9.80
C ILE A 230 -11.97 -13.07 8.65
N SER A 231 -13.28 -12.92 8.90
CA SER A 231 -14.33 -13.38 7.97
C SER A 231 -14.35 -12.69 6.61
N LYS A 232 -13.85 -11.44 6.51
CA LYS A 232 -13.81 -10.69 5.25
C LYS A 232 -12.61 -11.04 4.37
N TYR A 233 -11.69 -11.87 4.86
CA TYR A 233 -10.49 -12.24 4.14
C TYR A 233 -10.70 -13.44 3.22
N THR A 234 -10.11 -13.35 2.04
CA THR A 234 -9.96 -14.47 1.11
C THR A 234 -8.63 -14.36 0.39
N GLN A 235 -8.09 -15.49 -0.06
CA GLN A 235 -6.81 -15.54 -0.77
C GLN A 235 -6.92 -16.34 -2.06
N THR A 236 -6.07 -15.99 -3.01
CA THR A 236 -5.98 -16.65 -4.33
C THR A 236 -4.52 -16.86 -4.66
N MET A 237 -4.14 -18.10 -4.93
CA MET A 237 -2.84 -18.43 -5.47
C MET A 237 -2.76 -17.98 -6.92
N VAL A 238 -1.67 -17.32 -7.29
CA VAL A 238 -1.35 -16.94 -8.67
C VAL A 238 -0.05 -17.60 -9.09
N LYS A 239 0.01 -18.01 -10.36
CA LYS A 239 1.21 -18.61 -10.97
C LYS A 239 2.10 -17.53 -11.55
#